data_cd7a19c3598f21e8b052f3e570cfa7cd
#
_entry.id   cd7a19c3598f21e8b052f3e570cfa7cd
#
_cell.length_a   1.000
_cell.length_b   1.000
_cell.length_c   1.000
_cell.angle_alpha   90.00
_cell.angle_beta   90.00
_cell.angle_gamma   90.00
#
_symmetry.space_group_name_H-M   'P 1'
#
loop_
_entity.id
_entity.type
_entity.pdbx_description
1 polymer ?
#
loop_
_entity_poly.entity_id
_entity_poly.type
_entity_poly.pdbx_seq_one_letter_code
_entity_poly.pdbx_strand_id
1 'polypeptide(L)'
;SGISGFAVSANGEKALYHLGPGWFIAGTAVVVKPGDGALKLDEMEVYVDPRAEWNQMYHEVWRIERDFLYDPRHHGLDIHAAEKKYAPYLKGVAGRGDLNYLFDEMLGEITIGHMFIGGGDVPKPREVKGGLLGADYKIENGRYRFARVYNGENWNPDLRAPLTQPGVDVKPGEYLLEVEGRSVGPPAEVYSFFENTAGKQIKIKVGPNADGQDAREVTVVPLPSEFALRNRAWEEDSRRKVDELSGGKLAYVHVPDTAVGGYVNFNRFYFAQVGKRGAVIDERYNHGGEVADYIIDMLKRPLRNCAISREGEAFCSPLAQIYGPKTMVINEMSGSGGDALPWMFKQDKIGALVGTRTWGGLVGIYGYPPLLDGGFVTAPRVAIYGLQGEWEVENRGIAPDIEVENDPASVAAGHDRQLEKAVEVTLEVLKKNPVVIPEHPPYPNYHKK
;
A
#
# COMPACT_ATOMS: atom_id res chain seq x y z
N SER A 1 -22.48 -12.33 -10.82
CA SER A 1 -22.42 -13.47 -11.76
C SER A 1 -21.12 -13.39 -12.54
N GLY A 2 -20.12 -14.17 -12.09
CA GLY A 2 -18.77 -14.07 -12.63
C GLY A 2 -18.38 -15.30 -13.43
N ILE A 3 -18.95 -15.49 -14.64
CA ILE A 3 -18.36 -16.39 -15.61
C ILE A 3 -17.08 -15.73 -16.12
N SER A 4 -15.94 -16.37 -15.88
CA SER A 4 -14.61 -15.84 -16.25
C SER A 4 -14.06 -16.44 -17.55
N GLY A 5 -14.75 -17.43 -18.13
CA GLY A 5 -14.39 -18.02 -19.41
C GLY A 5 -15.44 -19.03 -19.88
N PHE A 6 -15.57 -19.16 -21.19
CA PHE A 6 -16.40 -20.23 -21.77
C PHE A 6 -15.89 -20.66 -23.14
N ALA A 7 -16.19 -21.91 -23.50
CA ALA A 7 -15.96 -22.44 -24.82
C ALA A 7 -17.17 -23.29 -25.26
N VAL A 8 -17.50 -23.28 -26.55
CA VAL A 8 -18.59 -24.04 -27.10
C VAL A 8 -18.02 -25.21 -27.92
N SER A 9 -18.63 -26.41 -27.80
CA SER A 9 -18.25 -27.57 -28.58
C SER A 9 -18.45 -27.32 -30.10
N ALA A 10 -17.66 -28.00 -30.92
CA ALA A 10 -17.67 -27.83 -32.36
C ALA A 10 -19.07 -28.03 -33.01
N ASN A 11 -19.92 -28.90 -32.42
CA ASN A 11 -21.29 -29.10 -32.86
C ASN A 11 -22.33 -28.14 -32.24
N GLY A 12 -21.87 -27.23 -31.38
CA GLY A 12 -22.73 -26.24 -30.72
C GLY A 12 -23.62 -26.77 -29.59
N GLU A 13 -23.56 -28.05 -29.24
CA GLU A 13 -24.49 -28.68 -28.29
C GLU A 13 -24.11 -28.50 -26.80
N LYS A 14 -22.86 -28.27 -26.53
CA LYS A 14 -22.35 -28.13 -25.16
C LYS A 14 -21.49 -26.87 -24.97
N ALA A 15 -21.57 -26.29 -23.82
CA ALA A 15 -20.67 -25.21 -23.36
C ALA A 15 -19.88 -25.65 -22.13
N LEU A 16 -18.57 -25.47 -22.16
CA LEU A 16 -17.70 -25.50 -21.01
C LEU A 16 -17.63 -24.07 -20.47
N TYR A 17 -17.82 -23.86 -19.18
CA TYR A 17 -17.68 -22.53 -18.57
C TYR A 17 -17.05 -22.62 -17.18
N HIS A 18 -16.38 -21.53 -16.78
CA HIS A 18 -15.75 -21.37 -15.49
C HIS A 18 -16.55 -20.36 -14.66
N LEU A 19 -17.00 -20.77 -13.46
CA LEU A 19 -17.78 -19.94 -12.55
C LEU A 19 -17.25 -20.11 -11.12
N GLY A 20 -16.74 -19.03 -10.55
CA GLY A 20 -16.07 -19.09 -9.26
C GLY A 20 -14.85 -20.02 -9.32
N PRO A 21 -14.67 -20.98 -8.40
CA PRO A 21 -13.57 -21.95 -8.44
C PRO A 21 -13.89 -23.21 -9.30
N GLY A 22 -15.09 -23.29 -9.87
CA GLY A 22 -15.59 -24.52 -10.52
C GLY A 22 -15.64 -24.44 -12.04
N TRP A 23 -15.46 -25.61 -12.69
CA TRP A 23 -15.70 -25.82 -14.11
C TRP A 23 -16.98 -26.62 -14.34
N PHE A 24 -17.69 -26.26 -15.40
CA PHE A 24 -19.00 -26.83 -15.68
C PHE A 24 -19.15 -27.13 -17.17
N ILE A 25 -19.83 -28.24 -17.50
CA ILE A 25 -20.27 -28.52 -18.87
C ILE A 25 -21.78 -28.62 -18.89
N ALA A 26 -22.41 -27.81 -19.71
CA ALA A 26 -23.87 -27.78 -19.87
C ALA A 26 -24.31 -27.85 -21.32
N GLY A 27 -25.54 -28.32 -21.56
CA GLY A 27 -26.17 -28.26 -22.88
C GLY A 27 -26.54 -26.81 -23.25
N THR A 28 -26.31 -26.45 -24.49
CA THR A 28 -26.65 -25.09 -25.01
C THR A 28 -28.13 -24.89 -25.31
N ALA A 29 -28.89 -25.98 -25.44
CA ALA A 29 -30.31 -25.95 -25.79
C ALA A 29 -31.26 -25.78 -24.58
N VAL A 30 -30.74 -25.76 -23.35
CA VAL A 30 -31.54 -25.71 -22.12
C VAL A 30 -31.08 -24.61 -21.20
N VAL A 31 -32.00 -24.07 -20.39
CA VAL A 31 -31.63 -23.13 -19.33
C VAL A 31 -30.95 -23.91 -18.22
N VAL A 32 -29.69 -23.56 -17.93
CA VAL A 32 -28.86 -24.23 -16.94
C VAL A 32 -29.03 -23.55 -15.56
N LYS A 33 -29.21 -24.35 -14.54
CA LYS A 33 -29.24 -23.85 -13.16
C LYS A 33 -27.76 -23.76 -12.60
N PRO A 34 -27.47 -22.84 -11.69
CA PRO A 34 -26.18 -22.79 -11.04
C PRO A 34 -25.82 -24.14 -10.41
N GLY A 35 -24.67 -24.70 -10.75
CA GLY A 35 -24.19 -26.00 -10.30
C GLY A 35 -24.48 -27.18 -11.22
N ASP A 36 -25.33 -27.02 -12.24
CA ASP A 36 -25.58 -28.09 -13.21
C ASP A 36 -24.33 -28.32 -14.08
N GLY A 37 -23.98 -29.59 -14.23
CA GLY A 37 -22.82 -29.99 -15.04
C GLY A 37 -21.46 -29.73 -14.41
N ALA A 38 -21.40 -29.57 -13.09
CA ALA A 38 -20.15 -29.39 -12.38
C ALA A 38 -19.16 -30.55 -12.63
N LEU A 39 -17.92 -30.21 -12.96
CA LEU A 39 -16.85 -31.17 -13.11
C LEU A 39 -16.17 -31.41 -11.77
N LYS A 40 -15.96 -32.70 -11.44
CA LYS A 40 -15.21 -33.11 -10.25
C LYS A 40 -13.72 -33.11 -10.57
N LEU A 41 -13.08 -31.95 -10.49
CA LEU A 41 -11.65 -31.81 -10.81
C LEU A 41 -10.73 -32.04 -9.61
N ASP A 42 -11.27 -31.98 -8.40
CA ASP A 42 -10.60 -32.24 -7.13
C ASP A 42 -10.12 -33.70 -6.96
N GLU A 43 -10.70 -34.62 -7.73
CA GLU A 43 -10.29 -36.02 -7.79
C GLU A 43 -9.25 -36.31 -8.94
N MET A 44 -8.91 -35.27 -9.72
CA MET A 44 -8.00 -35.43 -10.86
C MET A 44 -6.55 -35.41 -10.40
N GLU A 45 -5.80 -36.46 -10.67
CA GLU A 45 -4.38 -36.59 -10.37
C GLU A 45 -3.56 -36.49 -11.64
N VAL A 46 -2.39 -35.86 -11.57
CA VAL A 46 -1.38 -35.80 -12.62
C VAL A 46 -0.06 -36.27 -12.03
N TYR A 47 0.68 -37.04 -12.83
CA TYR A 47 2.05 -37.35 -12.47
C TYR A 47 2.94 -36.12 -12.65
N VAL A 48 3.68 -35.77 -11.61
CA VAL A 48 4.63 -34.64 -11.60
C VAL A 48 6.03 -35.20 -11.34
N ASP A 49 7.01 -34.85 -12.18
CA ASP A 49 8.43 -35.00 -11.91
C ASP A 49 9.00 -33.58 -11.57
N PRO A 50 9.15 -33.24 -10.30
CA PRO A 50 9.60 -31.92 -9.91
C PRO A 50 10.96 -31.53 -10.53
N ARG A 51 11.88 -32.46 -10.67
CA ARG A 51 13.21 -32.15 -11.22
C ARG A 51 13.16 -31.85 -12.71
N ALA A 52 12.31 -32.57 -13.47
CA ALA A 52 12.09 -32.28 -14.87
C ALA A 52 11.40 -30.91 -15.04
N GLU A 53 10.40 -30.60 -14.20
CA GLU A 53 9.72 -29.31 -14.21
C GLU A 53 10.65 -28.15 -13.81
N TRP A 54 11.48 -28.31 -12.77
CA TRP A 54 12.46 -27.30 -12.37
C TRP A 54 13.46 -27.00 -13.49
N ASN A 55 13.90 -28.02 -14.22
CA ASN A 55 14.76 -27.81 -15.37
C ASN A 55 14.04 -27.04 -16.50
N GLN A 56 12.78 -27.37 -16.78
CA GLN A 56 11.98 -26.63 -17.77
C GLN A 56 11.78 -25.17 -17.31
N MET A 57 11.39 -24.92 -16.04
CA MET A 57 11.18 -23.59 -15.51
C MET A 57 12.46 -22.73 -15.51
N TYR A 58 13.62 -23.35 -15.23
CA TYR A 58 14.90 -22.67 -15.32
C TYR A 58 15.15 -22.08 -16.73
N HIS A 59 14.90 -22.85 -17.77
CA HIS A 59 15.02 -22.37 -19.15
C HIS A 59 13.90 -21.38 -19.51
N GLU A 60 12.69 -21.56 -18.94
CA GLU A 60 11.58 -20.67 -19.14
C GLU A 60 11.84 -19.26 -18.58
N VAL A 61 12.45 -19.16 -17.41
CA VAL A 61 12.85 -17.86 -16.82
C VAL A 61 13.75 -17.10 -17.79
N TRP A 62 14.81 -17.73 -18.31
CA TRP A 62 15.67 -17.06 -19.30
C TRP A 62 14.96 -16.70 -20.60
N ARG A 63 13.95 -17.49 -21.02
CA ARG A 63 13.11 -17.12 -22.17
C ARG A 63 12.24 -15.92 -21.88
N ILE A 64 11.66 -15.83 -20.69
CA ILE A 64 10.86 -14.67 -20.27
C ILE A 64 11.73 -13.41 -20.29
N GLU A 65 12.92 -13.46 -19.71
CA GLU A 65 13.83 -12.31 -19.74
C GLU A 65 14.20 -11.91 -21.17
N ARG A 66 14.59 -12.87 -21.99
CA ARG A 66 14.96 -12.63 -23.40
C ARG A 66 13.84 -11.98 -24.20
N ASP A 67 12.60 -12.42 -23.99
CA ASP A 67 11.48 -12.06 -24.84
C ASP A 67 10.70 -10.82 -24.34
N PHE A 68 10.84 -10.47 -23.06
CA PHE A 68 10.03 -9.42 -22.43
C PHE A 68 10.84 -8.24 -21.89
N LEU A 69 12.14 -8.39 -21.56
CA LEU A 69 12.92 -7.26 -21.04
C LEU A 69 12.95 -6.12 -22.07
N TYR A 70 12.78 -4.87 -21.59
CA TYR A 70 12.73 -3.70 -22.47
C TYR A 70 14.01 -3.46 -23.27
N ASP A 71 15.19 -3.81 -22.72
CA ASP A 71 16.45 -3.78 -23.46
C ASP A 71 16.77 -5.13 -24.10
N PRO A 72 16.65 -5.26 -25.42
CA PRO A 72 16.93 -6.52 -26.11
C PRO A 72 18.39 -6.97 -26.03
N ARG A 73 19.28 -6.15 -25.49
CA ARG A 73 20.68 -6.46 -25.23
C ARG A 73 20.96 -6.75 -23.75
N HIS A 74 19.93 -6.78 -22.91
CA HIS A 74 20.01 -7.16 -21.48
C HIS A 74 21.08 -6.37 -20.72
N HIS A 75 21.19 -5.04 -20.98
CA HIS A 75 22.21 -4.15 -20.41
C HIS A 75 23.66 -4.63 -20.69
N GLY A 76 23.87 -5.35 -21.77
CA GLY A 76 25.17 -5.90 -22.14
C GLY A 76 25.48 -7.27 -21.53
N LEU A 77 24.56 -7.88 -20.79
CA LEU A 77 24.70 -9.23 -20.28
C LEU A 77 24.62 -10.25 -21.43
N ASP A 78 25.58 -11.16 -21.51
CA ASP A 78 25.46 -12.36 -22.32
C ASP A 78 24.53 -13.37 -21.60
N ILE A 79 23.26 -13.32 -21.98
CA ILE A 79 22.21 -14.15 -21.36
C ILE A 79 22.49 -15.65 -21.50
N HIS A 80 23.13 -16.09 -22.59
CA HIS A 80 23.49 -17.50 -22.79
C HIS A 80 24.66 -17.91 -21.91
N ALA A 81 25.63 -17.02 -21.69
CA ALA A 81 26.70 -17.28 -20.75
C ALA A 81 26.19 -17.31 -19.30
N ALA A 82 25.28 -16.43 -18.94
CA ALA A 82 24.61 -16.42 -17.63
C ALA A 82 23.79 -17.71 -17.41
N GLU A 83 22.99 -18.12 -18.39
CA GLU A 83 22.25 -19.39 -18.34
C GLU A 83 23.19 -20.58 -18.07
N LYS A 84 24.31 -20.69 -18.79
CA LYS A 84 25.29 -21.75 -18.56
C LYS A 84 25.97 -21.68 -17.20
N LYS A 85 26.22 -20.48 -16.68
CA LYS A 85 26.83 -20.24 -15.36
C LYS A 85 26.01 -20.86 -14.23
N TYR A 86 24.70 -20.68 -14.27
CA TYR A 86 23.79 -21.12 -13.19
C TYR A 86 23.25 -22.55 -13.36
N ALA A 87 23.25 -23.12 -14.57
CA ALA A 87 22.73 -24.47 -14.84
C ALA A 87 23.29 -25.59 -13.91
N PRO A 88 24.57 -25.59 -13.51
CA PRO A 88 25.09 -26.63 -12.60
C PRO A 88 24.42 -26.67 -11.23
N TYR A 89 23.89 -25.53 -10.74
CA TYR A 89 23.25 -25.42 -9.44
C TYR A 89 21.90 -26.14 -9.37
N LEU A 90 21.21 -26.33 -10.50
CA LEU A 90 19.97 -27.13 -10.57
C LEU A 90 20.09 -28.53 -9.95
N LYS A 91 21.27 -29.15 -10.02
CA LYS A 91 21.51 -30.45 -9.43
C LYS A 91 21.41 -30.46 -7.90
N GLY A 92 21.68 -29.32 -7.28
CA GLY A 92 21.62 -29.11 -5.83
C GLY A 92 20.26 -28.67 -5.30
N VAL A 93 19.32 -28.32 -6.17
CA VAL A 93 17.97 -27.89 -5.78
C VAL A 93 17.22 -29.04 -5.13
N ALA A 94 16.79 -28.88 -3.89
CA ALA A 94 16.08 -29.90 -3.11
C ALA A 94 14.59 -29.56 -2.96
N GLY A 95 14.18 -28.31 -3.19
CA GLY A 95 12.80 -27.85 -3.10
C GLY A 95 12.53 -26.61 -3.92
N ARG A 96 11.25 -26.25 -4.06
CA ARG A 96 10.81 -25.10 -4.86
C ARG A 96 11.34 -23.77 -4.31
N GLY A 97 11.54 -23.68 -2.98
CA GLY A 97 12.17 -22.54 -2.34
C GLY A 97 13.61 -22.30 -2.81
N ASP A 98 14.40 -23.40 -2.93
CA ASP A 98 15.77 -23.30 -3.45
C ASP A 98 15.79 -22.85 -4.91
N LEU A 99 14.79 -23.28 -5.70
CA LEU A 99 14.66 -22.85 -7.08
C LEU A 99 14.34 -21.37 -7.19
N ASN A 100 13.45 -20.84 -6.32
CA ASN A 100 13.18 -19.41 -6.25
C ASN A 100 14.45 -18.62 -5.90
N TYR A 101 15.21 -19.09 -4.92
CA TYR A 101 16.50 -18.48 -4.57
C TYR A 101 17.49 -18.50 -5.75
N LEU A 102 17.57 -19.61 -6.48
CA LEU A 102 18.40 -19.67 -7.69
C LEU A 102 17.96 -18.66 -8.74
N PHE A 103 16.65 -18.47 -8.92
CA PHE A 103 16.13 -17.45 -9.84
C PHE A 103 16.49 -16.04 -9.40
N ASP A 104 16.45 -15.76 -8.10
CA ASP A 104 16.83 -14.45 -7.54
C ASP A 104 18.29 -14.12 -7.86
N GLU A 105 19.19 -15.07 -7.61
CA GLU A 105 20.61 -14.93 -7.96
C GLU A 105 20.84 -14.73 -9.48
N MET A 106 20.10 -15.47 -10.31
CA MET A 106 20.19 -15.37 -11.77
C MET A 106 19.74 -14.00 -12.28
N LEU A 107 18.59 -13.54 -11.82
CA LEU A 107 17.97 -12.30 -12.29
C LEU A 107 18.74 -11.08 -11.80
N GLY A 108 19.44 -11.19 -10.68
CA GLY A 108 20.36 -10.16 -10.20
C GLY A 108 21.45 -9.77 -11.19
N GLU A 109 21.84 -10.65 -12.12
CA GLU A 109 22.82 -10.36 -13.18
C GLU A 109 22.34 -9.26 -14.18
N ILE A 110 21.01 -9.06 -14.29
CA ILE A 110 20.43 -8.05 -15.19
C ILE A 110 20.55 -6.63 -14.59
N THR A 111 20.71 -6.53 -13.26
CA THR A 111 21.03 -5.29 -12.53
C THR A 111 20.01 -4.16 -12.65
N ILE A 112 18.73 -4.49 -12.60
CA ILE A 112 17.64 -3.50 -12.53
C ILE A 112 16.61 -3.89 -11.45
N GLY A 113 15.77 -2.93 -11.06
CA GLY A 113 14.66 -3.16 -10.16
C GLY A 113 13.54 -4.00 -10.78
N HIS A 114 12.50 -4.32 -9.98
CA HIS A 114 11.30 -5.04 -10.42
C HIS A 114 11.52 -6.46 -10.98
N MET A 115 12.62 -7.11 -10.64
CA MET A 115 12.90 -8.51 -10.94
C MET A 115 12.31 -9.38 -9.82
N PHE A 116 10.97 -9.50 -9.79
CA PHE A 116 10.27 -10.22 -8.74
C PHE A 116 10.11 -11.70 -9.06
N ILE A 117 10.25 -12.53 -8.04
CA ILE A 117 10.12 -13.98 -8.12
C ILE A 117 9.16 -14.42 -7.02
N GLY A 118 8.28 -15.37 -7.32
CA GLY A 118 7.40 -15.90 -6.28
C GLY A 118 6.49 -17.04 -6.72
N GLY A 119 5.72 -17.52 -5.77
CA GLY A 119 4.75 -18.60 -5.99
C GLY A 119 5.39 -19.95 -6.24
N GLY A 120 4.65 -20.82 -6.92
CA GLY A 120 5.01 -22.21 -7.19
C GLY A 120 4.68 -23.17 -6.04
N ASP A 121 5.02 -24.44 -6.22
CA ASP A 121 4.74 -25.52 -5.27
C ASP A 121 5.67 -25.50 -4.04
N VAL A 122 5.66 -24.35 -3.33
CA VAL A 122 6.39 -24.20 -2.07
C VAL A 122 5.59 -24.86 -0.95
N PRO A 123 6.22 -25.71 -0.09
CA PRO A 123 5.55 -26.29 1.06
C PRO A 123 4.92 -25.21 1.95
N LYS A 124 3.63 -25.35 2.24
CA LYS A 124 2.91 -24.43 3.11
C LYS A 124 2.84 -25.01 4.52
N PRO A 125 3.49 -24.38 5.52
CA PRO A 125 3.36 -24.81 6.90
C PRO A 125 1.90 -24.67 7.36
N ARG A 126 1.53 -25.43 8.40
CA ARG A 126 0.23 -25.25 9.04
C ARG A 126 0.15 -23.84 9.63
N GLU A 127 -0.76 -23.04 9.12
CA GLU A 127 -1.01 -21.68 9.61
C GLU A 127 -1.95 -21.73 10.83
N VAL A 128 -1.54 -21.10 11.92
CA VAL A 128 -2.38 -20.80 13.07
C VAL A 128 -2.70 -19.31 13.04
N LYS A 129 -3.93 -18.95 12.65
CA LYS A 129 -4.37 -17.56 12.57
C LYS A 129 -4.62 -17.00 13.96
N GLY A 130 -3.72 -16.16 14.46
CA GLY A 130 -3.94 -15.37 15.65
C GLY A 130 -5.03 -14.32 15.46
N GLY A 131 -5.76 -14.01 16.52
CA GLY A 131 -6.71 -12.89 16.53
C GLY A 131 -6.09 -11.66 17.17
N LEU A 132 -6.37 -10.48 16.59
CA LEU A 132 -5.87 -9.19 17.07
C LEU A 132 -7.03 -8.26 17.38
N LEU A 133 -6.92 -7.50 18.47
CA LEU A 133 -8.01 -6.63 18.95
C LEU A 133 -7.92 -5.18 18.48
N GLY A 134 -6.84 -4.80 17.80
CA GLY A 134 -6.59 -3.40 17.47
C GLY A 134 -6.14 -2.60 18.68
N ALA A 135 -5.14 -3.11 19.42
CA ALA A 135 -4.65 -2.47 20.64
C ALA A 135 -3.18 -2.75 20.94
N ASP A 136 -2.57 -1.82 21.68
CA ASP A 136 -1.29 -2.03 22.35
C ASP A 136 -1.52 -2.35 23.81
N TYR A 137 -0.65 -3.19 24.36
CA TYR A 137 -0.76 -3.65 25.74
C TYR A 137 0.47 -3.23 26.56
N LYS A 138 0.26 -3.03 27.84
CA LYS A 138 1.32 -2.96 28.86
C LYS A 138 0.95 -3.87 30.02
N ILE A 139 1.96 -4.36 30.74
CA ILE A 139 1.77 -5.10 31.98
C ILE A 139 1.75 -4.10 33.13
N GLU A 140 0.66 -4.10 33.90
CA GLU A 140 0.48 -3.26 35.08
C GLU A 140 -0.35 -4.03 36.11
N ASN A 141 0.07 -3.99 37.37
CA ASN A 141 -0.59 -4.75 38.46
C ASN A 141 -0.76 -6.25 38.18
N GLY A 142 0.23 -6.88 37.47
CA GLY A 142 0.20 -8.29 37.13
C GLY A 142 -0.84 -8.68 36.05
N ARG A 143 -1.38 -7.72 35.32
CA ARG A 143 -2.38 -7.91 34.26
C ARG A 143 -2.01 -7.15 33.01
N TYR A 144 -2.57 -7.56 31.85
CA TYR A 144 -2.49 -6.80 30.61
C TYR A 144 -3.48 -5.64 30.62
N ARG A 145 -2.96 -4.44 30.43
CA ARG A 145 -3.74 -3.21 30.35
C ARG A 145 -3.65 -2.64 28.94
N PHE A 146 -4.76 -2.19 28.37
CA PHE A 146 -4.77 -1.50 27.08
C PHE A 146 -4.01 -0.18 27.20
N ALA A 147 -2.83 -0.11 26.60
CA ALA A 147 -2.03 1.12 26.53
C ALA A 147 -2.61 2.06 25.46
N ARG A 148 -3.01 1.50 24.33
CA ARG A 148 -3.70 2.19 23.23
C ARG A 148 -4.81 1.29 22.69
N VAL A 149 -5.93 1.89 22.28
CA VAL A 149 -6.98 1.25 21.49
C VAL A 149 -7.06 2.00 20.17
N TYR A 150 -6.89 1.28 19.07
CA TYR A 150 -6.94 1.86 17.74
C TYR A 150 -8.38 2.08 17.30
N ASN A 151 -8.69 3.28 16.87
CA ASN A 151 -9.98 3.61 16.28
C ASN A 151 -9.95 3.31 14.79
N GLY A 152 -10.97 2.59 14.32
CA GLY A 152 -11.21 2.37 12.92
C GLY A 152 -12.24 3.33 12.34
N GLU A 153 -12.59 3.07 11.11
CA GLU A 153 -13.77 3.62 10.45
C GLU A 153 -14.84 2.49 10.41
N ASN A 154 -15.58 2.30 11.50
CA ASN A 154 -16.43 1.10 11.71
C ASN A 154 -17.54 0.92 10.67
N TRP A 155 -17.83 1.95 9.87
CA TRP A 155 -18.68 1.88 8.67
C TRP A 155 -17.95 1.26 7.45
N ASN A 156 -16.61 1.26 7.46
CA ASN A 156 -15.78 0.68 6.42
C ASN A 156 -15.40 -0.76 6.82
N PRO A 157 -15.77 -1.79 6.04
CA PRO A 157 -15.46 -3.18 6.37
C PRO A 157 -13.97 -3.47 6.60
N ASP A 158 -13.09 -2.78 5.86
CA ASP A 158 -11.63 -3.00 5.90
C ASP A 158 -10.94 -2.29 7.07
N LEU A 159 -11.65 -1.37 7.75
CA LEU A 159 -11.13 -0.56 8.86
C LEU A 159 -11.97 -0.71 10.14
N ARG A 160 -12.65 -1.81 10.32
CA ARG A 160 -13.38 -2.09 11.56
C ARG A 160 -12.41 -2.37 12.70
N ALA A 161 -12.60 -1.65 13.82
CA ALA A 161 -11.81 -1.85 15.03
C ALA A 161 -12.60 -2.70 16.05
N PRO A 162 -12.14 -3.88 16.46
CA PRO A 162 -12.90 -4.80 17.33
C PRO A 162 -13.38 -4.17 18.63
N LEU A 163 -12.53 -3.35 19.26
CA LEU A 163 -12.79 -2.78 20.59
C LEU A 163 -13.66 -1.53 20.58
N THR A 164 -13.89 -0.92 19.41
CA THR A 164 -14.68 0.32 19.30
C THR A 164 -16.00 0.13 18.54
N GLN A 165 -16.41 -1.13 18.33
CA GLN A 165 -17.72 -1.44 17.75
C GLN A 165 -18.85 -0.97 18.66
N PRO A 166 -20.05 -0.64 18.12
CA PRO A 166 -21.20 -0.33 18.93
C PRO A 166 -21.48 -1.43 19.98
N GLY A 167 -21.61 -1.04 21.23
CA GLY A 167 -21.86 -1.96 22.35
C GLY A 167 -20.61 -2.60 22.96
N VAL A 168 -19.42 -2.38 22.40
CA VAL A 168 -18.15 -2.89 22.95
C VAL A 168 -17.46 -1.82 23.80
N ASP A 169 -17.13 -0.69 23.21
CA ASP A 169 -16.64 0.56 23.83
C ASP A 169 -15.53 0.37 24.89
N VAL A 170 -14.47 -0.37 24.55
CA VAL A 170 -13.28 -0.54 25.41
C VAL A 170 -12.38 0.67 25.27
N LYS A 171 -11.87 1.16 26.40
CA LYS A 171 -11.04 2.36 26.48
C LYS A 171 -9.57 2.05 26.80
N PRO A 172 -8.63 2.88 26.34
CA PRO A 172 -7.27 2.88 26.90
C PRO A 172 -7.31 3.00 28.43
N GLY A 173 -6.47 2.21 29.10
CA GLY A 173 -6.44 2.17 30.55
C GLY A 173 -7.28 1.08 31.19
N GLU A 174 -8.21 0.43 30.50
CA GLU A 174 -8.88 -0.76 31.00
C GLU A 174 -7.95 -1.98 30.93
N TYR A 175 -8.26 -3.00 31.76
CA TYR A 175 -7.54 -4.27 31.79
C TYR A 175 -8.25 -5.32 30.95
N LEU A 176 -7.49 -6.17 30.27
CA LEU A 176 -7.98 -7.42 29.68
C LEU A 176 -7.85 -8.52 30.75
N LEU A 177 -8.96 -8.97 31.27
CA LEU A 177 -9.03 -9.88 32.43
C LEU A 177 -9.21 -11.35 32.02
N GLU A 178 -10.09 -11.60 31.04
CA GLU A 178 -10.38 -12.95 30.56
C GLU A 178 -10.59 -12.94 29.02
N VAL A 179 -10.26 -14.07 28.39
CA VAL A 179 -10.60 -14.40 27.00
C VAL A 179 -11.24 -15.78 26.99
N GLU A 180 -12.49 -15.90 26.53
CA GLU A 180 -13.25 -17.15 26.52
C GLU A 180 -13.21 -17.85 27.89
N GLY A 181 -13.41 -17.09 29.00
CA GLY A 181 -13.39 -17.57 30.38
C GLY A 181 -12.01 -17.94 30.93
N ARG A 182 -10.93 -17.82 30.13
CA ARG A 182 -9.56 -18.06 30.60
C ARG A 182 -8.98 -16.76 31.14
N SER A 183 -8.47 -16.77 32.37
CA SER A 183 -7.82 -15.62 33.00
C SER A 183 -6.54 -15.23 32.23
N VAL A 184 -6.39 -13.96 31.92
CA VAL A 184 -5.27 -13.41 31.13
C VAL A 184 -4.29 -12.69 32.06
N GLY A 185 -3.00 -13.01 31.90
CA GLY A 185 -1.92 -12.35 32.63
C GLY A 185 -0.59 -13.06 32.47
N PRO A 186 0.52 -12.37 32.85
CA PRO A 186 1.85 -12.97 32.85
C PRO A 186 1.91 -14.24 33.70
N PRO A 187 2.79 -15.23 33.36
CA PRO A 187 3.81 -15.14 32.31
C PRO A 187 3.31 -15.49 30.88
N ALA A 188 2.01 -15.83 30.73
CA ALA A 188 1.48 -16.18 29.41
C ALA A 188 1.41 -14.94 28.51
N GLU A 189 1.86 -15.09 27.28
CA GLU A 189 1.80 -14.07 26.23
C GLU A 189 0.34 -13.75 25.85
N VAL A 190 -0.02 -12.46 25.76
CA VAL A 190 -1.40 -12.03 25.49
C VAL A 190 -1.95 -12.62 24.19
N TYR A 191 -1.14 -12.70 23.15
CA TYR A 191 -1.56 -13.20 21.84
C TYR A 191 -1.85 -14.69 21.82
N SER A 192 -1.30 -15.48 22.74
CA SER A 192 -1.59 -16.92 22.87
C SER A 192 -3.05 -17.23 23.22
N PHE A 193 -3.75 -16.28 23.85
CA PHE A 193 -5.16 -16.42 24.17
C PHE A 193 -6.08 -16.27 22.97
N PHE A 194 -5.55 -15.72 21.85
CA PHE A 194 -6.30 -15.41 20.63
C PHE A 194 -6.00 -16.35 19.46
N GLU A 195 -5.29 -17.46 19.68
CA GLU A 195 -5.04 -18.45 18.63
C GLU A 195 -6.35 -18.98 18.04
N ASN A 196 -6.43 -19.03 16.71
CA ASN A 196 -7.60 -19.49 15.94
C ASN A 196 -8.90 -18.67 16.20
N THR A 197 -8.80 -17.43 16.65
CA THR A 197 -9.96 -16.57 16.93
C THR A 197 -10.22 -15.52 15.84
N ALA A 198 -9.27 -15.29 14.93
CA ALA A 198 -9.45 -14.32 13.84
C ALA A 198 -10.75 -14.58 13.06
N GLY A 199 -11.57 -13.53 12.91
CA GLY A 199 -12.87 -13.59 12.23
C GLY A 199 -14.01 -14.30 12.97
N LYS A 200 -13.77 -14.76 14.21
CA LYS A 200 -14.80 -15.43 15.03
C LYS A 200 -15.29 -14.51 16.14
N GLN A 201 -16.56 -14.65 16.50
CA GLN A 201 -17.07 -14.00 17.71
C GLN A 201 -16.51 -14.70 18.94
N ILE A 202 -15.88 -13.93 19.82
CA ILE A 202 -15.38 -14.39 21.11
C ILE A 202 -15.79 -13.43 22.22
N LYS A 203 -15.80 -13.92 23.44
CA LYS A 203 -16.08 -13.14 24.65
C LYS A 203 -14.79 -12.75 25.34
N ILE A 204 -14.67 -11.48 25.68
CA ILE A 204 -13.58 -10.98 26.52
C ILE A 204 -14.18 -10.26 27.74
N LYS A 205 -13.50 -10.36 28.87
CA LYS A 205 -13.83 -9.62 30.07
C LYS A 205 -12.84 -8.48 30.25
N VAL A 206 -13.36 -7.28 30.39
CA VAL A 206 -12.55 -6.05 30.48
C VAL A 206 -13.08 -5.18 31.63
N GLY A 207 -12.24 -4.34 32.18
CA GLY A 207 -12.66 -3.44 33.24
C GLY A 207 -11.59 -2.47 33.72
N PRO A 208 -11.96 -1.46 34.52
CA PRO A 208 -11.06 -0.43 35.00
C PRO A 208 -10.05 -0.93 36.05
N ASN A 209 -10.37 -2.04 36.72
CA ASN A 209 -9.61 -2.55 37.86
C ASN A 209 -8.98 -3.92 37.58
N ALA A 210 -7.73 -4.12 38.01
CA ALA A 210 -6.98 -5.35 37.80
C ALA A 210 -7.54 -6.57 38.55
N ASP A 211 -8.26 -6.34 39.63
CA ASP A 211 -8.93 -7.37 40.44
C ASP A 211 -10.29 -7.80 39.86
N GLY A 212 -10.75 -7.11 38.80
CA GLY A 212 -12.00 -7.40 38.13
C GLY A 212 -13.25 -6.70 38.73
N GLN A 213 -13.08 -5.82 39.73
CA GLN A 213 -14.18 -4.98 40.16
C GLN A 213 -14.66 -4.10 39.01
N ASP A 214 -15.99 -3.98 38.84
CA ASP A 214 -16.66 -3.25 37.76
C ASP A 214 -16.34 -3.77 36.35
N ALA A 215 -15.87 -5.00 36.23
CA ALA A 215 -15.60 -5.62 34.93
C ALA A 215 -16.91 -5.98 34.21
N ARG A 216 -16.83 -5.92 32.87
CA ARG A 216 -17.92 -6.32 31.97
C ARG A 216 -17.44 -7.32 30.94
N GLU A 217 -18.34 -8.16 30.47
CA GLU A 217 -18.14 -9.05 29.35
C GLU A 217 -18.61 -8.34 28.08
N VAL A 218 -17.79 -8.40 27.04
CA VAL A 218 -18.12 -7.89 25.70
C VAL A 218 -17.78 -8.93 24.64
N THR A 219 -18.57 -8.96 23.56
CA THR A 219 -18.33 -9.83 22.41
C THR A 219 -17.59 -9.04 21.35
N VAL A 220 -16.46 -9.59 20.88
CA VAL A 220 -15.61 -8.98 19.84
C VAL A 220 -15.35 -9.98 18.72
N VAL A 221 -14.96 -9.45 17.56
CA VAL A 221 -14.46 -10.25 16.42
C VAL A 221 -13.02 -9.83 16.17
N PRO A 222 -12.02 -10.60 16.64
CA PRO A 222 -10.61 -10.30 16.41
C PRO A 222 -10.27 -10.31 14.92
N LEU A 223 -9.32 -9.47 14.55
CA LEU A 223 -8.83 -9.33 13.16
C LEU A 223 -7.67 -10.29 12.90
N PRO A 224 -7.46 -10.73 11.66
CA PRO A 224 -6.26 -11.47 11.27
C PRO A 224 -5.02 -10.57 11.14
N SER A 225 -5.22 -9.25 10.97
CA SER A 225 -4.16 -8.24 10.85
C SER A 225 -4.65 -6.90 11.38
N GLU A 226 -3.79 -6.18 12.07
CA GLU A 226 -4.04 -4.80 12.53
C GLU A 226 -3.37 -3.75 11.62
N PHE A 227 -2.73 -4.17 10.55
CA PHE A 227 -1.95 -3.26 9.70
C PHE A 227 -2.76 -2.03 9.26
N ALA A 228 -3.97 -2.24 8.72
CA ALA A 228 -4.82 -1.16 8.26
C ALA A 228 -5.20 -0.16 9.39
N LEU A 229 -5.51 -0.66 10.58
CA LEU A 229 -5.82 0.18 11.75
C LEU A 229 -4.61 0.98 12.22
N ARG A 230 -3.44 0.33 12.29
CA ARG A 230 -2.19 0.97 12.72
C ARG A 230 -1.73 2.01 11.72
N ASN A 231 -1.80 1.70 10.42
CA ASN A 231 -1.47 2.64 9.34
C ASN A 231 -2.41 3.86 9.39
N ARG A 232 -3.71 3.63 9.52
CA ARG A 232 -4.69 4.72 9.65
C ARG A 232 -4.44 5.60 10.88
N ALA A 233 -4.06 5.00 11.99
CA ALA A 233 -3.72 5.74 13.20
C ALA A 233 -2.45 6.57 13.01
N TRP A 234 -1.43 6.03 12.34
CA TRP A 234 -0.20 6.77 12.02
C TRP A 234 -0.48 7.97 11.11
N GLU A 235 -1.31 7.80 10.07
CA GLU A 235 -1.74 8.91 9.20
C GLU A 235 -2.43 10.02 9.99
N GLU A 236 -3.36 9.66 10.88
CA GLU A 236 -4.08 10.64 11.71
C GLU A 236 -3.18 11.31 12.77
N ASP A 237 -2.27 10.56 13.37
CA ASP A 237 -1.30 11.12 14.33
C ASP A 237 -0.36 12.09 13.61
N SER A 238 0.11 11.74 12.40
CA SER A 238 0.93 12.62 11.54
C SER A 238 0.17 13.89 11.14
N ARG A 239 -1.10 13.75 10.73
CA ARG A 239 -1.95 14.90 10.40
C ARG A 239 -2.15 15.85 11.60
N ARG A 240 -2.40 15.29 12.79
CA ARG A 240 -2.54 16.09 14.02
C ARG A 240 -1.22 16.78 14.39
N LYS A 241 -0.10 16.07 14.23
CA LYS A 241 1.23 16.62 14.48
C LYS A 241 1.52 17.81 13.55
N VAL A 242 1.20 17.70 12.25
CA VAL A 242 1.34 18.80 11.29
C VAL A 242 0.43 19.96 11.64
N ASP A 243 -0.81 19.70 12.03
CA ASP A 243 -1.76 20.73 12.45
C ASP A 243 -1.25 21.50 13.69
N GLU A 244 -0.78 20.77 14.71
CA GLU A 244 -0.19 21.33 15.93
C GLU A 244 1.06 22.16 15.64
N LEU A 245 2.06 21.60 14.96
CA LEU A 245 3.32 22.27 14.67
C LEU A 245 3.15 23.49 13.77
N SER A 246 2.17 23.49 12.89
CA SER A 246 1.90 24.60 11.98
C SER A 246 0.92 25.65 12.55
N GLY A 247 0.35 25.41 13.74
CA GLY A 247 -0.75 26.23 14.27
C GLY A 247 -1.95 26.24 13.33
N GLY A 248 -2.32 25.10 12.79
CA GLY A 248 -3.47 24.90 11.90
C GLY A 248 -3.27 25.39 10.46
N LYS A 249 -2.07 25.84 10.06
CA LYS A 249 -1.85 26.47 8.76
C LYS A 249 -1.62 25.51 7.62
N LEU A 250 -1.06 24.30 7.89
CA LEU A 250 -0.68 23.34 6.87
C LEU A 250 -1.63 22.16 6.81
N ALA A 251 -1.87 21.68 5.60
CA ALA A 251 -2.48 20.38 5.35
C ALA A 251 -1.44 19.29 5.44
N TYR A 252 -1.88 18.07 5.77
CA TYR A 252 -1.11 16.85 5.65
C TYR A 252 -1.86 15.83 4.79
N VAL A 253 -1.16 15.26 3.81
CA VAL A 253 -1.73 14.24 2.92
C VAL A 253 -0.72 13.12 2.75
N HIS A 254 -1.07 11.91 3.21
CA HIS A 254 -0.28 10.71 2.94
C HIS A 254 -0.70 10.08 1.61
N VAL A 255 0.29 9.69 0.81
CA VAL A 255 0.14 9.03 -0.49
C VAL A 255 0.79 7.64 -0.42
N PRO A 256 0.07 6.60 0.04
CA PRO A 256 0.64 5.27 0.31
C PRO A 256 1.06 4.51 -0.96
N ASP A 257 0.49 4.88 -2.08
CA ASP A 257 0.80 4.36 -3.41
C ASP A 257 0.41 5.39 -4.48
N THR A 258 0.85 5.20 -5.69
CA THR A 258 0.36 5.93 -6.87
C THR A 258 -0.61 5.08 -7.69
N ALA A 259 -1.42 4.26 -7.01
CA ALA A 259 -2.50 3.43 -7.55
C ALA A 259 -3.84 3.86 -6.95
N VAL A 260 -4.76 2.92 -6.74
CA VAL A 260 -6.11 3.21 -6.23
C VAL A 260 -6.08 3.75 -4.80
N GLY A 261 -5.22 3.20 -3.94
CA GLY A 261 -5.11 3.63 -2.55
C GLY A 261 -4.70 5.09 -2.42
N GLY A 262 -3.60 5.46 -3.08
CA GLY A 262 -3.11 6.84 -3.08
C GLY A 262 -4.05 7.81 -3.79
N TYR A 263 -4.68 7.38 -4.90
CA TYR A 263 -5.70 8.20 -5.56
C TYR A 263 -6.86 8.53 -4.60
N VAL A 264 -7.39 7.55 -3.90
CA VAL A 264 -8.49 7.74 -2.94
C VAL A 264 -8.04 8.58 -1.75
N ASN A 265 -6.88 8.28 -1.16
CA ASN A 265 -6.33 9.03 -0.02
C ASN A 265 -6.05 10.49 -0.39
N PHE A 266 -5.37 10.72 -1.52
CA PHE A 266 -5.08 12.07 -1.99
C PHE A 266 -6.35 12.88 -2.16
N ASN A 267 -7.34 12.39 -2.90
CA ASN A 267 -8.59 13.10 -3.12
C ASN A 267 -9.36 13.35 -1.81
N ARG A 268 -9.42 12.36 -0.94
CA ARG A 268 -10.12 12.46 0.35
C ARG A 268 -9.50 13.53 1.26
N PHE A 269 -8.19 13.50 1.42
CA PHE A 269 -7.51 14.32 2.43
C PHE A 269 -7.02 15.66 1.89
N TYR A 270 -6.63 15.75 0.62
CA TYR A 270 -6.25 17.02 0.02
C TYR A 270 -7.44 17.98 -0.06
N PHE A 271 -8.54 17.52 -0.64
CA PHE A 271 -9.72 18.39 -0.82
C PHE A 271 -10.46 18.71 0.47
N ALA A 272 -10.37 17.86 1.49
CA ALA A 272 -10.90 18.17 2.82
C ALA A 272 -10.15 19.31 3.54
N GLN A 273 -8.96 19.68 3.06
CA GLN A 273 -8.07 20.65 3.70
C GLN A 273 -7.77 21.89 2.83
N VAL A 274 -8.57 22.16 1.80
CA VAL A 274 -8.33 23.27 0.85
C VAL A 274 -8.30 24.67 1.49
N GLY A 275 -8.81 24.83 2.70
CA GLY A 275 -8.69 26.08 3.46
C GLY A 275 -7.32 26.34 4.08
N LYS A 276 -6.40 25.35 4.03
CA LYS A 276 -5.05 25.49 4.58
C LYS A 276 -4.16 26.35 3.67
N ARG A 277 -3.11 26.92 4.26
CA ARG A 277 -2.24 27.89 3.60
C ARG A 277 -1.02 27.27 2.92
N GLY A 278 -0.78 26.00 3.09
CA GLY A 278 0.28 25.18 2.49
C GLY A 278 0.03 23.71 2.79
N ALA A 279 0.88 22.80 2.29
CA ALA A 279 0.72 21.37 2.50
C ALA A 279 2.05 20.64 2.68
N VAL A 280 2.04 19.62 3.52
CA VAL A 280 3.03 18.56 3.55
C VAL A 280 2.42 17.33 2.87
N ILE A 281 3.07 16.86 1.82
CA ILE A 281 2.71 15.65 1.08
C ILE A 281 3.67 14.57 1.55
N ASP A 282 3.16 13.57 2.22
CA ASP A 282 3.95 12.46 2.74
C ASP A 282 3.79 11.25 1.83
N GLU A 283 4.81 10.95 1.08
CA GLU A 283 4.80 9.80 0.18
C GLU A 283 5.75 8.67 0.66
N ARG A 284 6.22 8.75 1.89
CA ARG A 284 7.00 7.67 2.49
C ARG A 284 6.23 6.36 2.43
N TYR A 285 6.97 5.28 2.14
CA TYR A 285 6.40 3.94 1.95
C TYR A 285 5.44 3.84 0.76
N ASN A 286 5.59 4.69 -0.24
CA ASN A 286 4.78 4.62 -1.45
C ASN A 286 5.18 3.40 -2.29
N HIS A 287 4.25 2.47 -2.45
CA HIS A 287 4.47 1.19 -3.14
C HIS A 287 4.35 1.26 -4.66
N GLY A 288 4.26 2.45 -5.24
CA GLY A 288 4.19 2.64 -6.68
C GLY A 288 2.78 2.60 -7.27
N GLY A 289 2.71 2.62 -8.60
CA GLY A 289 1.49 2.72 -9.41
C GLY A 289 1.64 3.74 -10.53
N GLU A 290 0.54 4.15 -11.15
CA GLU A 290 0.56 4.92 -12.41
C GLU A 290 -0.13 6.30 -12.33
N VAL A 291 -0.57 6.77 -11.15
CA VAL A 291 -1.31 8.05 -11.02
C VAL A 291 -0.46 9.21 -10.47
N ALA A 292 0.87 9.12 -10.57
CA ALA A 292 1.77 10.17 -10.12
C ALA A 292 1.49 11.51 -10.83
N ASP A 293 1.32 11.51 -12.15
CA ASP A 293 1.03 12.67 -12.98
C ASP A 293 -0.27 13.37 -12.56
N TYR A 294 -1.32 12.62 -12.26
CA TYR A 294 -2.57 13.19 -11.74
C TYR A 294 -2.34 13.98 -10.45
N ILE A 295 -1.59 13.40 -9.50
CA ILE A 295 -1.30 14.07 -8.22
C ILE A 295 -0.52 15.35 -8.46
N ILE A 296 0.51 15.30 -9.31
CA ILE A 296 1.31 16.46 -9.69
C ILE A 296 0.46 17.55 -10.34
N ASP A 297 -0.44 17.18 -11.25
CA ASP A 297 -1.34 18.12 -11.90
C ASP A 297 -2.27 18.85 -10.91
N MET A 298 -2.70 18.14 -9.86
CA MET A 298 -3.47 18.79 -8.78
C MET A 298 -2.59 19.71 -7.94
N LEU A 299 -1.37 19.30 -7.59
CA LEU A 299 -0.50 20.06 -6.71
C LEU A 299 0.02 21.37 -7.34
N LYS A 300 0.29 21.38 -8.64
CA LYS A 300 0.89 22.52 -9.36
C LYS A 300 -0.09 23.61 -9.82
N ARG A 301 -1.41 23.41 -9.67
CA ARG A 301 -2.42 24.36 -10.16
C ARG A 301 -2.24 25.74 -9.54
N PRO A 302 -1.97 26.80 -10.33
CA PRO A 302 -1.79 28.14 -9.79
C PRO A 302 -3.13 28.84 -9.56
N LEU A 303 -3.14 29.83 -8.68
CA LEU A 303 -4.23 30.78 -8.57
C LEU A 303 -4.44 31.50 -9.91
N ARG A 304 -5.67 31.50 -10.43
CA ARG A 304 -6.01 32.09 -11.76
C ARG A 304 -6.78 33.38 -11.63
N ASN A 305 -7.84 33.38 -10.86
CA ASN A 305 -8.72 34.51 -10.62
C ASN A 305 -9.49 34.32 -9.31
N CYS A 306 -10.13 35.39 -8.86
CA CYS A 306 -11.10 35.32 -7.77
C CYS A 306 -12.42 35.94 -8.23
N ALA A 307 -13.50 35.52 -7.58
CA ALA A 307 -14.86 35.99 -7.80
C ALA A 307 -15.46 36.42 -6.47
N ILE A 308 -16.43 37.28 -6.53
CA ILE A 308 -17.22 37.71 -5.37
C ILE A 308 -18.71 37.48 -5.65
N SER A 309 -19.42 36.92 -4.70
CA SER A 309 -20.88 36.79 -4.78
C SER A 309 -21.57 38.08 -4.41
N ARG A 310 -22.88 38.13 -4.66
CA ARG A 310 -23.71 39.27 -4.25
C ARG A 310 -23.71 39.45 -2.71
N GLU A 311 -23.58 38.38 -2.00
CA GLU A 311 -23.56 38.31 -0.52
C GLU A 311 -22.22 38.74 0.08
N GLY A 312 -21.20 38.98 -0.79
CA GLY A 312 -19.87 39.40 -0.36
C GLY A 312 -18.90 38.27 -0.11
N GLU A 313 -19.28 37.02 -0.41
CA GLU A 313 -18.38 35.89 -0.30
C GLU A 313 -17.40 35.84 -1.47
N ALA A 314 -16.10 35.84 -1.17
CA ALA A 314 -15.05 35.74 -2.16
C ALA A 314 -14.55 34.29 -2.26
N PHE A 315 -14.36 33.80 -3.48
CA PHE A 315 -13.75 32.49 -3.77
C PHE A 315 -12.83 32.60 -4.98
N CYS A 316 -11.83 31.74 -5.03
CA CYS A 316 -10.80 31.77 -6.06
C CYS A 316 -10.80 30.48 -6.90
N SER A 317 -10.24 30.59 -8.12
CA SER A 317 -10.18 29.51 -9.10
C SER A 317 -8.70 29.13 -9.37
N PRO A 318 -8.40 27.82 -9.53
CA PRO A 318 -9.28 26.65 -9.46
C PRO A 318 -9.91 26.47 -8.08
N LEU A 319 -11.19 26.13 -8.04
CA LEU A 319 -11.85 25.77 -6.78
C LEU A 319 -11.13 24.54 -6.17
N ALA A 320 -11.23 24.40 -4.86
CA ALA A 320 -10.66 23.26 -4.15
C ALA A 320 -9.13 23.08 -4.41
N GLN A 321 -8.35 24.14 -4.17
CA GLN A 321 -6.89 24.15 -4.31
C GLN A 321 -6.23 24.74 -3.07
N ILE A 322 -5.11 24.13 -2.63
CA ILE A 322 -4.18 24.72 -1.67
C ILE A 322 -3.13 25.50 -2.46
N TYR A 323 -3.24 26.83 -2.49
CA TYR A 323 -2.38 27.68 -3.33
C TYR A 323 -0.97 27.91 -2.77
N GLY A 324 -0.77 27.68 -1.48
CA GLY A 324 0.50 27.93 -0.80
C GLY A 324 1.58 26.90 -1.09
N PRO A 325 2.74 27.05 -0.43
CA PRO A 325 3.87 26.18 -0.62
C PRO A 325 3.54 24.74 -0.23
N LYS A 326 4.24 23.82 -0.89
CA LYS A 326 4.16 22.38 -0.63
C LYS A 326 5.57 21.84 -0.40
N THR A 327 5.71 20.91 0.51
CA THR A 327 6.92 20.14 0.74
C THR A 327 6.55 18.67 0.69
N MET A 328 7.37 17.85 0.07
CA MET A 328 7.13 16.40 0.00
C MET A 328 8.12 15.67 0.90
N VAL A 329 7.63 14.71 1.67
CA VAL A 329 8.46 13.81 2.49
C VAL A 329 8.63 12.51 1.74
N ILE A 330 9.88 12.06 1.60
CA ILE A 330 10.27 10.85 0.87
C ILE A 330 11.15 9.94 1.72
N ASN A 331 11.17 8.65 1.42
CA ASN A 331 12.11 7.71 2.02
C ASN A 331 12.55 6.59 1.08
N GLU A 332 13.50 5.79 1.51
CA GLU A 332 14.08 4.65 0.78
C GLU A 332 13.10 3.52 0.47
N MET A 333 11.93 3.54 1.11
CA MET A 333 10.85 2.57 0.87
C MET A 333 9.85 3.05 -0.20
N SER A 334 10.00 4.28 -0.69
CA SER A 334 9.22 4.80 -1.82
C SER A 334 9.82 4.29 -3.12
N GLY A 335 9.05 3.59 -3.93
CA GLY A 335 9.57 2.96 -5.15
C GLY A 335 8.58 2.94 -6.31
N SER A 336 9.09 2.71 -7.52
CA SER A 336 8.28 2.67 -8.73
C SER A 336 7.56 4.00 -8.98
N GLY A 337 6.22 4.03 -8.97
CA GLY A 337 5.48 5.29 -8.97
C GLY A 337 5.78 6.20 -7.77
N GLY A 338 6.33 5.64 -6.66
CA GLY A 338 6.89 6.38 -5.54
C GLY A 338 8.28 6.97 -5.82
N ASP A 339 8.99 6.53 -6.86
CA ASP A 339 10.12 7.25 -7.46
C ASP A 339 9.64 8.31 -8.46
N ALA A 340 8.59 7.99 -9.23
CA ALA A 340 8.06 8.89 -10.25
C ALA A 340 7.44 10.15 -9.65
N LEU A 341 6.72 10.03 -8.54
CA LEU A 341 6.01 11.15 -7.92
C LEU A 341 6.98 12.27 -7.45
N PRO A 342 8.03 12.00 -6.66
CA PRO A 342 9.01 13.02 -6.29
C PRO A 342 9.87 13.48 -7.47
N TRP A 343 10.12 12.64 -8.46
CA TRP A 343 10.80 13.03 -9.69
C TRP A 343 10.03 14.14 -10.41
N MET A 344 8.74 13.93 -10.70
CA MET A 344 7.87 14.92 -11.33
C MET A 344 7.68 16.16 -10.46
N PHE A 345 7.54 16.00 -9.12
CA PHE A 345 7.42 17.10 -8.17
C PHE A 345 8.63 18.04 -8.26
N LYS A 346 9.82 17.48 -8.40
CA LYS A 346 11.08 18.23 -8.56
C LYS A 346 11.19 18.89 -9.93
N GLN A 347 10.83 18.17 -11.01
CA GLN A 347 10.81 18.72 -12.38
C GLN A 347 9.90 19.95 -12.50
N ASP A 348 8.71 19.88 -11.92
CA ASP A 348 7.72 20.98 -11.91
C ASP A 348 8.02 22.06 -10.85
N LYS A 349 9.09 21.90 -10.06
CA LYS A 349 9.55 22.86 -9.04
C LYS A 349 8.42 23.22 -8.03
N ILE A 350 7.62 22.25 -7.64
CA ILE A 350 6.46 22.46 -6.77
C ILE A 350 6.90 22.84 -5.36
N GLY A 351 8.01 22.27 -4.88
CA GLY A 351 8.58 22.53 -3.56
C GLY A 351 9.80 21.69 -3.26
N ALA A 352 10.23 21.70 -2.01
CA ALA A 352 11.37 20.92 -1.55
C ALA A 352 10.99 19.47 -1.24
N LEU A 353 11.93 18.54 -1.48
CA LEU A 353 11.90 17.16 -1.01
C LEU A 353 12.69 17.04 0.29
N VAL A 354 12.11 16.42 1.32
CA VAL A 354 12.72 16.20 2.64
C VAL A 354 12.70 14.71 2.96
N GLY A 355 13.77 14.18 3.50
CA GLY A 355 13.84 12.78 3.93
C GLY A 355 15.08 12.06 3.45
N THR A 356 14.95 10.84 3.01
CA THR A 356 16.02 10.02 2.44
C THR A 356 15.74 9.67 0.98
N ARG A 357 16.79 9.29 0.25
CA ARG A 357 16.69 8.94 -1.18
C ARG A 357 15.71 7.79 -1.39
N THR A 358 14.88 7.88 -2.44
CA THR A 358 13.94 6.84 -2.82
C THR A 358 14.64 5.57 -3.36
N TRP A 359 13.88 4.49 -3.53
CA TRP A 359 14.39 3.18 -3.91
C TRP A 359 15.21 3.18 -5.20
N GLY A 360 14.74 3.84 -6.24
CA GLY A 360 15.40 3.87 -7.54
C GLY A 360 15.04 2.70 -8.44
N GLY A 361 13.82 2.25 -8.39
CA GLY A 361 13.28 1.24 -9.29
C GLY A 361 12.15 1.83 -10.13
N LEU A 362 12.47 2.45 -11.25
CA LEU A 362 11.50 3.09 -12.15
C LEU A 362 11.49 2.44 -13.53
N VAL A 363 11.18 1.16 -13.56
CA VAL A 363 10.85 0.39 -14.76
C VAL A 363 9.44 -0.21 -14.60
N GLY A 364 8.77 -0.51 -15.71
CA GLY A 364 7.40 -1.01 -15.70
C GLY A 364 7.32 -2.52 -15.88
N ILE A 365 6.51 -3.19 -15.05
CA ILE A 365 6.17 -4.61 -15.16
C ILE A 365 4.71 -4.76 -15.57
N TYR A 366 4.43 -5.83 -16.37
CA TYR A 366 3.09 -6.16 -16.81
C TYR A 366 2.88 -7.68 -16.71
N GLY A 367 1.77 -8.21 -17.24
CA GLY A 367 1.51 -9.66 -17.18
C GLY A 367 2.52 -10.49 -17.99
N TYR A 368 2.98 -11.58 -17.39
CA TYR A 368 3.90 -12.56 -17.96
C TYR A 368 3.28 -13.95 -17.93
N PRO A 369 3.75 -14.89 -18.78
CA PRO A 369 3.36 -16.29 -18.65
C PRO A 369 3.73 -16.82 -17.26
N PRO A 370 2.82 -17.54 -16.58
CA PRO A 370 3.19 -18.22 -15.34
C PRO A 370 4.17 -19.37 -15.64
N LEU A 371 4.98 -19.72 -14.66
CA LEU A 371 5.79 -20.92 -14.69
C LEU A 371 4.89 -22.16 -14.57
N LEU A 372 5.43 -23.34 -14.91
CA LEU A 372 4.66 -24.59 -15.04
C LEU A 372 3.87 -24.95 -13.77
N ASP A 373 4.41 -24.64 -12.60
CA ASP A 373 3.78 -24.87 -11.28
C ASP A 373 2.96 -23.69 -10.75
N GLY A 374 2.66 -22.70 -11.60
CA GLY A 374 1.94 -21.48 -11.21
C GLY A 374 2.80 -20.43 -10.50
N GLY A 375 4.11 -20.64 -10.38
CA GLY A 375 5.05 -19.59 -9.96
C GLY A 375 5.23 -18.53 -11.03
N PHE A 376 5.95 -17.46 -10.70
CA PHE A 376 6.17 -16.34 -11.63
C PHE A 376 7.57 -15.73 -11.46
N VAL A 377 8.03 -15.11 -12.54
CA VAL A 377 9.08 -14.10 -12.56
C VAL A 377 8.59 -12.89 -13.34
N THR A 378 9.20 -11.74 -13.13
CA THR A 378 8.89 -10.52 -13.88
C THR A 378 10.12 -10.07 -14.68
N ALA A 379 9.89 -9.62 -15.90
CA ALA A 379 10.90 -9.01 -16.77
C ALA A 379 10.42 -7.59 -17.12
N PRO A 380 11.03 -6.52 -16.60
CA PRO A 380 10.57 -5.16 -16.90
C PRO A 380 10.47 -4.89 -18.40
N ARG A 381 9.26 -4.53 -18.86
CA ARG A 381 8.93 -4.35 -20.28
C ARG A 381 8.95 -2.90 -20.74
N VAL A 382 8.94 -1.98 -19.78
CA VAL A 382 8.93 -0.54 -20.01
C VAL A 382 10.02 0.09 -19.19
N ALA A 383 10.81 0.97 -19.81
CA ALA A 383 11.76 1.82 -19.11
C ALA A 383 11.43 3.29 -19.37
N ILE A 384 11.69 4.13 -18.39
CA ILE A 384 11.34 5.55 -18.40
C ILE A 384 12.62 6.37 -18.52
N TYR A 385 12.60 7.36 -19.39
CA TYR A 385 13.71 8.29 -19.59
C TYR A 385 13.22 9.74 -19.60
N GLY A 386 14.11 10.67 -19.25
CA GLY A 386 13.83 12.10 -19.21
C GLY A 386 13.66 12.75 -20.59
N LEU A 387 13.17 13.99 -20.60
CA LEU A 387 12.91 14.76 -21.83
C LEU A 387 14.19 15.07 -22.64
N GLN A 388 15.37 14.95 -22.03
CA GLN A 388 16.67 15.11 -22.67
C GLN A 388 17.19 13.81 -23.31
N GLY A 389 16.43 12.70 -23.17
CA GLY A 389 16.80 11.39 -23.70
C GLY A 389 17.79 10.62 -22.81
N GLU A 390 17.82 10.92 -21.52
CA GLU A 390 18.71 10.30 -20.53
C GLU A 390 17.96 9.36 -19.61
N TRP A 391 18.59 8.23 -19.26
CA TRP A 391 18.10 7.32 -18.21
C TRP A 391 18.39 7.95 -16.84
N GLU A 392 17.34 8.26 -16.06
CA GLU A 392 17.54 9.07 -14.86
C GLU A 392 17.36 8.29 -13.56
N VAL A 393 16.22 7.75 -13.28
CA VAL A 393 15.78 7.31 -11.95
C VAL A 393 16.20 5.88 -11.60
N GLU A 394 16.13 4.98 -12.59
CA GLU A 394 16.47 3.57 -12.37
C GLU A 394 17.89 3.42 -11.83
N ASN A 395 18.07 2.57 -10.80
CA ASN A 395 19.32 2.36 -10.07
C ASN A 395 19.90 3.59 -9.35
N ARG A 396 19.17 4.71 -9.29
CA ARG A 396 19.64 5.95 -8.66
C ARG A 396 18.71 6.48 -7.58
N GLY A 397 17.39 6.38 -7.81
CA GLY A 397 16.37 7.01 -6.97
C GLY A 397 16.42 8.54 -7.03
N ILE A 398 15.52 9.15 -6.28
CA ILE A 398 15.42 10.61 -6.17
C ILE A 398 15.99 11.06 -4.82
N ALA A 399 17.05 11.85 -4.88
CA ALA A 399 17.65 12.44 -3.69
C ALA A 399 16.77 13.56 -3.14
N PRO A 400 16.58 13.65 -1.81
CA PRO A 400 15.94 14.79 -1.18
C PRO A 400 16.77 16.06 -1.39
N ASP A 401 16.13 17.23 -1.30
CA ASP A 401 16.82 18.53 -1.26
C ASP A 401 17.36 18.79 0.15
N ILE A 402 16.71 18.20 1.17
CA ILE A 402 17.11 18.27 2.58
C ILE A 402 17.10 16.84 3.12
N GLU A 403 18.30 16.31 3.35
CA GLU A 403 18.48 14.97 3.90
C GLU A 403 18.19 14.93 5.40
N VAL A 404 17.28 14.06 5.81
CA VAL A 404 16.90 13.84 7.21
C VAL A 404 16.59 12.37 7.41
N GLU A 405 17.29 11.73 8.32
CA GLU A 405 16.99 10.37 8.77
C GLU A 405 16.03 10.37 9.96
N ASN A 406 15.13 9.38 9.97
CA ASN A 406 14.34 9.02 11.13
C ASN A 406 15.05 7.87 11.88
N ASP A 407 15.85 8.19 12.90
CA ASP A 407 16.44 7.15 13.73
C ASP A 407 15.39 6.49 14.65
N PRO A 408 15.51 5.17 14.90
CA PRO A 408 14.50 4.44 15.67
C PRO A 408 14.30 4.97 17.11
N ALA A 409 15.33 5.50 17.74
CA ALA A 409 15.23 6.02 19.10
C ALA A 409 14.39 7.31 19.14
N SER A 410 14.59 8.23 18.19
CA SER A 410 13.77 9.44 18.04
C SER A 410 12.31 9.09 17.77
N VAL A 411 12.06 8.14 16.85
CA VAL A 411 10.69 7.70 16.52
C VAL A 411 10.02 7.07 17.74
N ALA A 412 10.71 6.22 18.49
CA ALA A 412 10.19 5.62 19.71
C ALA A 412 9.90 6.67 20.81
N ALA A 413 10.64 7.79 20.83
CA ALA A 413 10.39 8.93 21.69
C ALA A 413 9.26 9.87 21.20
N GLY A 414 8.63 9.58 20.05
CA GLY A 414 7.53 10.35 19.47
C GLY A 414 7.98 11.48 18.54
N HIS A 415 9.24 11.49 18.10
CA HIS A 415 9.78 12.48 17.17
C HIS A 415 9.90 11.91 15.76
N ASP A 416 9.11 12.43 14.84
CA ASP A 416 9.25 12.22 13.40
C ASP A 416 10.05 13.39 12.80
N ARG A 417 11.38 13.23 12.76
CA ARG A 417 12.30 14.31 12.34
C ARG A 417 12.10 14.74 10.89
N GLN A 418 11.74 13.79 10.02
CA GLN A 418 11.44 14.08 8.61
C GLN A 418 10.18 14.94 8.48
N LEU A 419 9.11 14.56 9.17
CA LEU A 419 7.85 15.30 9.19
C LEU A 419 8.02 16.70 9.84
N GLU A 420 8.70 16.76 10.98
CA GLU A 420 8.99 18.01 11.69
C GLU A 420 9.78 18.98 10.80
N LYS A 421 10.78 18.48 10.08
CA LYS A 421 11.56 19.29 9.14
C LYS A 421 10.74 19.76 7.93
N ALA A 422 9.90 18.90 7.38
CA ALA A 422 9.02 19.29 6.28
C ALA A 422 8.05 20.40 6.67
N VAL A 423 7.49 20.36 7.88
CA VAL A 423 6.65 21.43 8.44
C VAL A 423 7.44 22.72 8.57
N GLU A 424 8.64 22.67 9.16
CA GLU A 424 9.53 23.84 9.30
C GLU A 424 9.78 24.51 7.94
N VAL A 425 10.22 23.73 6.95
CA VAL A 425 10.53 24.22 5.59
C VAL A 425 9.31 24.85 4.93
N THR A 426 8.14 24.18 5.03
CA THR A 426 6.90 24.72 4.44
C THR A 426 6.50 26.04 5.10
N LEU A 427 6.61 26.15 6.42
CA LEU A 427 6.30 27.40 7.16
C LEU A 427 7.27 28.53 6.82
N GLU A 428 8.57 28.24 6.65
CA GLU A 428 9.54 29.23 6.22
C GLU A 428 9.24 29.79 4.83
N VAL A 429 8.91 28.89 3.88
CA VAL A 429 8.52 29.31 2.53
C VAL A 429 7.23 30.12 2.57
N LEU A 430 6.24 29.69 3.35
CA LEU A 430 4.98 30.44 3.51
C LEU A 430 5.19 31.83 4.10
N LYS A 431 6.13 31.99 5.03
CA LYS A 431 6.49 33.28 5.62
C LYS A 431 7.17 34.20 4.60
N LYS A 432 8.07 33.66 3.77
CA LYS A 432 8.79 34.44 2.74
C LYS A 432 7.91 34.79 1.55
N ASN A 433 7.04 33.88 1.15
CA ASN A 433 6.17 33.99 -0.02
C ASN A 433 4.71 33.71 0.39
N PRO A 434 4.04 34.63 1.11
CA PRO A 434 2.64 34.43 1.50
C PRO A 434 1.74 34.39 0.27
N VAL A 435 0.72 33.55 0.29
CA VAL A 435 -0.35 33.58 -0.72
C VAL A 435 -1.14 34.85 -0.54
N VAL A 436 -1.14 35.70 -1.56
CA VAL A 436 -1.93 36.94 -1.59
C VAL A 436 -3.20 36.67 -2.39
N ILE A 437 -4.33 36.71 -1.73
CA ILE A 437 -5.64 36.75 -2.38
C ILE A 437 -5.95 38.25 -2.61
N PRO A 438 -6.12 38.68 -3.86
CA PRO A 438 -6.41 40.09 -4.12
C PRO A 438 -7.77 40.49 -3.55
N GLU A 439 -7.86 41.73 -3.05
CA GLU A 439 -9.14 42.30 -2.72
C GLU A 439 -9.96 42.52 -4.01
N HIS A 440 -11.28 42.46 -3.91
CA HIS A 440 -12.11 42.69 -5.06
C HIS A 440 -12.01 44.18 -5.48
N PRO A 441 -11.98 44.47 -6.79
CA PRO A 441 -11.96 45.85 -7.27
C PRO A 441 -13.31 46.52 -6.97
N PRO A 442 -13.35 47.87 -6.95
CA PRO A 442 -14.61 48.59 -6.90
C PRO A 442 -15.55 48.16 -8.02
N TYR A 443 -16.85 48.11 -7.73
CA TYR A 443 -17.84 47.74 -8.75
C TYR A 443 -17.78 48.74 -9.94
N PRO A 444 -17.80 48.24 -11.18
CA PRO A 444 -17.70 49.08 -12.35
C PRO A 444 -18.97 49.96 -12.51
N ASN A 445 -18.77 51.17 -12.97
CA ASN A 445 -19.86 52.02 -13.38
C ASN A 445 -19.87 52.15 -14.92
N TYR A 446 -20.66 51.34 -15.57
CA TYR A 446 -20.79 51.33 -17.04
C TYR A 446 -21.69 52.48 -17.57
N HIS A 447 -22.30 53.31 -16.70
CA HIS A 447 -23.12 54.44 -17.07
C HIS A 447 -22.37 55.79 -16.99
N LYS A 448 -21.09 55.78 -16.62
CA LYS A 448 -20.23 56.99 -16.77
C LYS A 448 -19.98 57.25 -18.25
N LYS A 449 -20.48 58.40 -18.72
CA LYS A 449 -20.11 58.99 -20.03
C LYS A 449 -18.71 59.58 -19.95
#